data_40c9377635b9f44dae2e871c3f09dd9c
#
_entry.id   40c9377635b9f44dae2e871c3f09dd9c
#
_cell.length_a   1.000
_cell.length_b   1.000
_cell.length_c   1.000
_cell.angle_alpha   90.00
_cell.angle_beta   90.00
_cell.angle_gamma   90.00
#
_symmetry.space_group_name_H-M   'P 1'
#
loop_
_entity.id
_entity.type
_entity.pdbx_description
1 polymer ?
#
loop_
_entity_poly.entity_id
_entity_poly.type
_entity_poly.pdbx_seq_one_letter_code
_entity_poly.pdbx_strand_id
1 'polypeptide(L)'
;LIAPALARGAWVLLDRYYLSMMAYQGARGVDTSVIRAANEEFAPVPDAVVWLDIPVSVALERIGSRGERDAFETEAGLTACRNVFASIHEPWMLRVDADAGKEEVAARVRKALSGNFPEVISE
;
A
#
# COMPACT_ATOMS: atom_id res chain seq x y z
N LEU A 1 16.40 4.79 11.13
CA LEU A 1 15.47 5.93 11.29
C LEU A 1 14.12 5.50 11.84
N ILE A 2 13.56 4.41 11.29
CA ILE A 2 12.23 3.96 11.70
C ILE A 2 12.27 3.34 13.10
N ALA A 3 13.14 2.38 13.32
CA ALA A 3 13.20 1.66 14.59
C ALA A 3 13.49 2.57 15.80
N PRO A 4 14.45 3.51 15.72
CA PRO A 4 14.67 4.44 16.83
C PRO A 4 13.44 5.34 17.11
N ALA A 5 12.72 5.77 16.07
CA ALA A 5 11.51 6.57 16.23
C ALA A 5 10.41 5.78 16.95
N LEU A 6 10.20 4.53 16.56
CA LEU A 6 9.23 3.65 17.20
C LEU A 6 9.59 3.39 18.66
N ALA A 7 10.89 3.20 18.94
CA ALA A 7 11.36 2.99 20.31
C ALA A 7 11.08 4.18 21.23
N ARG A 8 11.00 5.40 20.66
CA ARG A 8 10.64 6.60 21.42
C ARG A 8 9.12 6.79 21.59
N GLY A 9 8.32 5.87 21.05
CA GLY A 9 6.87 5.99 21.08
C GLY A 9 6.30 6.92 20.00
N ALA A 10 7.09 7.26 18.99
CA ALA A 10 6.64 8.12 17.91
C ALA A 10 5.78 7.35 16.90
N TRP A 11 4.84 8.06 16.29
CA TRP A 11 4.13 7.58 15.12
C TRP A 11 4.99 7.77 13.89
N VAL A 12 5.08 6.74 13.05
CA VAL A 12 5.83 6.80 11.80
C VAL A 12 4.87 6.53 10.65
N LEU A 13 4.71 7.51 9.77
CA LEU A 13 3.87 7.42 8.58
C LEU A 13 4.77 7.42 7.36
N LEU A 14 4.65 6.41 6.53
CA LEU A 14 5.43 6.27 5.31
C LEU A 14 4.53 6.27 4.08
N ASP A 15 4.93 7.02 3.08
CA ASP A 15 4.35 6.92 1.74
C ASP A 15 5.15 5.85 1.00
N ARG A 16 4.57 4.66 0.91
CA ARG A 16 5.18 3.43 0.41
C ARG A 16 6.22 2.83 1.36
N TYR A 17 6.41 1.53 1.24
CA TYR A 17 7.34 0.76 2.05
C TYR A 17 7.76 -0.48 1.25
N TYR A 18 8.35 -1.50 1.86
CA TYR A 18 8.83 -2.67 1.13
C TYR A 18 7.71 -3.43 0.37
N LEU A 19 6.48 -3.24 0.76
CA LEU A 19 5.33 -3.86 0.08
C LEU A 19 5.19 -3.39 -1.37
N SER A 20 5.52 -2.13 -1.66
CA SER A 20 5.55 -1.63 -3.03
C SER A 20 6.63 -2.35 -3.85
N MET A 21 7.79 -2.61 -3.24
CA MET A 21 8.85 -3.37 -3.88
C MET A 21 8.39 -4.79 -4.21
N MET A 22 7.67 -5.44 -3.29
CA MET A 22 7.08 -6.76 -3.54
C MET A 22 6.15 -6.72 -4.74
N ALA A 23 5.30 -5.70 -4.82
CA ALA A 23 4.34 -5.55 -5.91
C ALA A 23 5.04 -5.39 -7.26
N TYR A 24 6.00 -4.45 -7.34
CA TYR A 24 6.71 -4.18 -8.59
C TYR A 24 7.59 -5.35 -9.03
N GLN A 25 8.38 -5.92 -8.14
CA GLN A 25 9.26 -7.04 -8.47
C GLN A 25 8.48 -8.33 -8.67
N GLY A 26 7.43 -8.53 -7.88
CA GLY A 26 6.54 -9.68 -8.06
C GLY A 26 5.84 -9.67 -9.41
N ALA A 27 5.47 -8.49 -9.89
CA ALA A 27 4.87 -8.32 -11.22
C ALA A 27 5.87 -8.69 -12.34
N ARG A 28 7.17 -8.61 -12.06
CA ARG A 28 8.24 -9.04 -13.00
C ARG A 28 8.61 -10.51 -12.84
N GLY A 29 7.91 -11.26 -12.01
CA GLY A 29 8.15 -12.68 -11.81
C GLY A 29 9.10 -13.03 -10.68
N VAL A 30 9.53 -12.07 -9.87
CA VAL A 30 10.37 -12.35 -8.69
C VAL A 30 9.48 -12.91 -7.58
N ASP A 31 9.97 -13.94 -6.89
CA ASP A 31 9.24 -14.54 -5.77
C ASP A 31 9.06 -13.52 -4.65
N THR A 32 7.81 -13.18 -4.36
CA THR A 32 7.47 -12.16 -3.36
C THR A 32 7.86 -12.57 -1.95
N SER A 33 7.85 -13.86 -1.63
CA SER A 33 8.26 -14.35 -0.31
C SER A 33 9.74 -14.09 -0.05
N VAL A 34 10.58 -14.17 -1.08
CA VAL A 34 12.02 -13.88 -0.99
C VAL A 34 12.24 -12.39 -0.74
N ILE A 35 11.53 -11.54 -1.46
CA ILE A 35 11.61 -10.08 -1.31
C ILE A 35 11.19 -9.69 0.10
N ARG A 36 10.07 -10.24 0.56
CA ARG A 36 9.54 -9.97 1.89
C ARG A 36 10.53 -10.38 2.99
N ALA A 37 11.04 -11.60 2.91
CA ALA A 37 12.00 -12.09 3.90
C ALA A 37 13.26 -11.24 3.96
N ALA A 38 13.81 -10.86 2.81
CA ALA A 38 15.00 -10.03 2.75
C ALA A 38 14.79 -8.66 3.39
N ASN A 39 13.61 -8.07 3.21
CA ASN A 39 13.32 -6.76 3.79
C ASN A 39 12.99 -6.85 5.29
N GLU A 40 12.29 -7.88 5.71
CA GLU A 40 11.90 -8.04 7.12
C GLU A 40 13.07 -8.40 8.05
N GLU A 41 14.24 -8.73 7.51
CA GLU A 41 15.45 -8.90 8.30
C GLU A 41 15.88 -7.61 8.99
N PHE A 42 15.65 -6.46 8.38
CA PHE A 42 16.13 -5.18 8.89
C PHE A 42 15.06 -4.08 8.95
N ALA A 43 13.94 -4.28 8.30
CA ALA A 43 12.83 -3.32 8.30
C ALA A 43 11.71 -3.82 9.23
N PRO A 44 11.22 -2.98 10.16
CA PRO A 44 10.11 -3.39 11.03
C PRO A 44 8.87 -3.73 10.21
N VAL A 45 8.15 -4.78 10.63
CA VAL A 45 6.84 -5.10 10.07
C VAL A 45 5.88 -3.95 10.43
N PRO A 46 5.11 -3.43 9.49
CA PRO A 46 4.20 -2.31 9.79
C PRO A 46 3.07 -2.73 10.73
N ASP A 47 2.61 -1.80 11.55
CA ASP A 47 1.44 -2.01 12.40
C ASP A 47 0.15 -1.93 11.59
N ALA A 48 0.15 -1.13 10.53
CA ALA A 48 -0.94 -1.08 9.56
C ALA A 48 -0.42 -0.61 8.20
N VAL A 49 -0.97 -1.18 7.16
CA VAL A 49 -0.77 -0.72 5.78
C VAL A 49 -2.15 -0.40 5.23
N VAL A 50 -2.31 0.81 4.73
CA VAL A 50 -3.52 1.19 4.01
C VAL A 50 -3.25 0.96 2.52
N TRP A 51 -3.95 0.00 1.95
CA TRP A 51 -3.88 -0.28 0.52
C TRP A 51 -5.05 0.39 -0.18
N LEU A 52 -4.74 1.43 -0.94
CA LEU A 52 -5.74 2.14 -1.73
C LEU A 52 -5.96 1.37 -3.03
N ASP A 53 -7.02 0.58 -3.07
CA ASP A 53 -7.33 -0.30 -4.19
C ASP A 53 -8.37 0.32 -5.10
N ILE A 54 -8.07 0.29 -6.41
CA ILE A 54 -9.01 0.73 -7.44
C ILE A 54 -9.01 -0.30 -8.58
N PRO A 55 -10.11 -0.36 -9.36
CA PRO A 55 -10.11 -1.17 -10.58
C PRO A 55 -9.00 -0.71 -11.52
N VAL A 56 -8.36 -1.65 -12.20
CA VAL A 56 -7.25 -1.36 -13.10
C VAL A 56 -7.67 -0.39 -14.21
N SER A 57 -8.89 -0.53 -14.72
CA SER A 57 -9.45 0.38 -15.73
C SER A 57 -9.49 1.84 -15.23
N VAL A 58 -9.88 2.05 -13.97
CA VAL A 58 -9.92 3.38 -13.36
C VAL A 58 -8.50 3.92 -13.18
N ALA A 59 -7.56 3.07 -12.76
CA ALA A 59 -6.16 3.45 -12.60
C ALA A 59 -5.57 3.91 -13.94
N LEU A 60 -5.83 3.18 -15.02
CA LEU A 60 -5.36 3.53 -16.36
C LEU A 60 -5.95 4.87 -16.83
N GLU A 61 -7.22 5.11 -16.57
CA GLU A 61 -7.88 6.36 -16.90
C GLU A 61 -7.23 7.54 -16.18
N ARG A 62 -6.96 7.39 -14.88
CA ARG A 62 -6.30 8.43 -14.08
C ARG A 62 -4.87 8.70 -14.54
N ILE A 63 -4.12 7.66 -14.90
CA ILE A 63 -2.76 7.78 -15.45
C ILE A 63 -2.81 8.48 -16.81
N GLY A 64 -3.75 8.09 -17.66
CA GLY A 64 -3.93 8.73 -18.97
C GLY A 64 -4.13 10.23 -18.87
N SER A 65 -4.82 10.72 -17.85
CA SER A 65 -5.03 12.14 -17.65
C SER A 65 -3.77 12.89 -17.21
N ARG A 66 -2.74 12.18 -16.72
CA ARG A 66 -1.44 12.79 -16.39
C ARG A 66 -0.49 12.90 -17.58
N GLY A 67 -0.80 12.22 -18.69
CA GLY A 67 -0.07 12.30 -19.94
C GLY A 67 1.08 11.34 -20.14
N GLU A 68 1.75 10.89 -19.09
CA GLU A 68 2.90 9.98 -19.19
C GLU A 68 2.67 8.66 -18.44
N ARG A 69 3.21 7.58 -19.00
CA ARG A 69 3.19 6.27 -18.38
C ARG A 69 4.61 5.71 -18.29
N ASP A 70 4.94 5.08 -17.16
CA ASP A 70 6.17 4.28 -17.07
C ASP A 70 5.91 2.84 -17.57
N ALA A 71 6.94 2.00 -17.52
CA ALA A 71 6.87 0.62 -18.03
C ALA A 71 5.87 -0.26 -17.29
N PHE A 72 5.50 0.08 -16.07
CA PHE A 72 4.52 -0.68 -15.26
C PHE A 72 3.09 -0.18 -15.41
N GLU A 73 2.90 1.02 -15.93
CA GLU A 73 1.59 1.64 -16.04
C GLU A 73 0.82 1.13 -17.25
N THR A 74 0.83 -0.20 -17.43
CA THR A 74 0.04 -0.92 -18.43
C THR A 74 -1.02 -1.73 -17.70
N GLU A 75 -2.06 -2.17 -18.43
CA GLU A 75 -3.09 -3.01 -17.85
C GLU A 75 -2.52 -4.27 -17.20
N ALA A 76 -1.62 -4.96 -17.90
CA ALA A 76 -0.99 -6.19 -17.41
C ALA A 76 -0.12 -5.91 -16.18
N GLY A 77 0.67 -4.84 -16.20
CA GLY A 77 1.54 -4.46 -15.08
C GLY A 77 0.76 -4.08 -13.84
N LEU A 78 -0.27 -3.26 -14.00
CA LEU A 78 -1.13 -2.85 -12.88
C LEU A 78 -1.92 -4.02 -12.31
N THR A 79 -2.42 -4.92 -13.16
CA THR A 79 -3.12 -6.13 -12.71
C THR A 79 -2.19 -7.02 -11.90
N ALA A 80 -0.97 -7.21 -12.36
CA ALA A 80 0.02 -8.02 -11.65
C ALA A 80 0.37 -7.41 -10.29
N CYS A 81 0.59 -6.10 -10.22
CA CYS A 81 0.85 -5.41 -8.95
C CYS A 81 -0.33 -5.52 -7.98
N ARG A 82 -1.55 -5.33 -8.48
CA ARG A 82 -2.76 -5.47 -7.67
C ARG A 82 -2.89 -6.88 -7.09
N ASN A 83 -2.60 -7.88 -7.90
CA ASN A 83 -2.66 -9.28 -7.46
C ASN A 83 -1.65 -9.57 -6.35
N VAL A 84 -0.46 -8.96 -6.39
CA VAL A 84 0.52 -9.11 -5.31
C VAL A 84 -0.02 -8.53 -4.01
N PHE A 85 -0.57 -7.31 -4.02
CA PHE A 85 -1.18 -6.74 -2.82
C PHE A 85 -2.33 -7.60 -2.30
N ALA A 86 -3.19 -8.11 -3.20
CA ALA A 86 -4.31 -8.96 -2.82
C ALA A 86 -3.87 -10.29 -2.22
N SER A 87 -2.65 -10.73 -2.50
CA SER A 87 -2.09 -11.99 -1.97
C SER A 87 -1.57 -11.86 -0.53
N ILE A 88 -1.47 -10.63 -0.02
CA ILE A 88 -0.94 -10.39 1.33
C ILE A 88 -2.08 -10.51 2.33
N HIS A 89 -2.14 -11.65 3.01
CA HIS A 89 -3.18 -11.99 3.98
C HIS A 89 -2.67 -11.77 5.40
N GLU A 90 -2.57 -10.50 5.80
CA GLU A 90 -2.10 -10.13 7.12
C GLU A 90 -3.16 -9.25 7.81
N PRO A 91 -3.34 -9.37 9.15
CA PRO A 91 -4.33 -8.55 9.86
C PRO A 91 -4.05 -7.06 9.81
N TRP A 92 -2.79 -6.67 9.58
CA TRP A 92 -2.39 -5.26 9.46
C TRP A 92 -2.60 -4.70 8.04
N MET A 93 -3.02 -5.53 7.07
CA MET A 93 -3.29 -5.09 5.71
C MET A 93 -4.72 -4.60 5.60
N LEU A 94 -4.90 -3.29 5.48
CA LEU A 94 -6.21 -2.64 5.42
C LEU A 94 -6.52 -2.22 3.99
N ARG A 95 -7.39 -2.96 3.34
CA ARG A 95 -7.82 -2.62 1.98
C ARG A 95 -8.90 -1.54 2.04
N VAL A 96 -8.68 -0.47 1.28
CA VAL A 96 -9.63 0.64 1.16
C VAL A 96 -9.99 0.81 -0.31
N ASP A 97 -11.27 0.78 -0.62
CA ASP A 97 -11.76 1.07 -1.96
C ASP A 97 -11.55 2.55 -2.26
N ALA A 98 -10.64 2.83 -3.18
CA ALA A 98 -10.26 4.18 -3.56
C ALA A 98 -10.94 4.65 -4.86
N ASP A 99 -11.91 3.90 -5.37
CA ASP A 99 -12.72 4.28 -6.54
C ASP A 99 -13.82 5.27 -6.11
N ALA A 100 -13.39 6.46 -5.73
CA ALA A 100 -14.27 7.51 -5.25
C ALA A 100 -13.51 8.84 -5.30
N GLY A 101 -14.20 9.91 -4.97
CA GLY A 101 -13.58 11.22 -4.83
C GLY A 101 -12.60 11.28 -3.66
N LYS A 102 -11.72 12.25 -3.69
CA LYS A 102 -10.64 12.43 -2.71
C LYS A 102 -11.15 12.48 -1.28
N GLU A 103 -12.23 13.21 -1.02
CA GLU A 103 -12.80 13.37 0.32
C GLU A 103 -13.42 12.07 0.82
N GLU A 104 -14.09 11.34 -0.05
CA GLU A 104 -14.68 10.05 0.29
C GLU A 104 -13.60 9.01 0.61
N VAL A 105 -12.53 8.97 -0.17
CA VAL A 105 -11.40 8.08 0.09
C VAL A 105 -10.76 8.41 1.45
N ALA A 106 -10.57 9.68 1.75
CA ALA A 106 -10.04 10.11 3.05
C ALA A 106 -10.92 9.64 4.21
N ALA A 107 -12.23 9.72 4.04
CA ALA A 107 -13.17 9.23 5.05
C ALA A 107 -13.08 7.72 5.26
N ARG A 108 -12.93 6.97 4.17
CA ARG A 108 -12.77 5.52 4.20
C ARG A 108 -11.47 5.10 4.89
N VAL A 109 -10.39 5.84 4.64
CA VAL A 109 -9.09 5.62 5.30
C VAL A 109 -9.21 5.84 6.80
N ARG A 110 -9.81 6.96 7.21
CA ARG A 110 -10.03 7.26 8.63
C ARG A 110 -10.86 6.17 9.32
N LYS A 111 -11.91 5.71 8.67
CA LYS A 111 -12.75 4.63 9.19
C LYS A 111 -11.97 3.34 9.37
N ALA A 112 -11.15 2.97 8.39
CA ALA A 112 -10.34 1.75 8.45
C ALA A 112 -9.33 1.82 9.61
N LEU A 113 -8.70 2.97 9.81
CA LEU A 113 -7.71 3.15 10.87
C LEU A 113 -8.34 3.26 12.25
N SER A 114 -9.53 3.86 12.37
CA SER A 114 -10.17 4.09 13.66
C SER A 114 -10.49 2.80 14.43
N GLY A 115 -10.68 1.70 13.71
CA GLY A 115 -10.92 0.39 14.34
C GLY A 115 -9.73 -0.12 15.13
N ASN A 116 -8.52 0.21 14.69
CA ASN A 116 -7.28 -0.28 15.29
C ASN A 116 -6.49 0.82 16.02
N PHE A 117 -6.66 2.07 15.60
CA PHE A 117 -5.87 3.19 16.10
C PHE A 117 -6.77 4.39 16.38
N PRO A 118 -7.71 4.27 17.34
CA PRO A 118 -8.65 5.37 17.63
C PRO A 118 -7.96 6.67 18.08
N GLU A 119 -6.79 6.58 18.72
CA GLU A 119 -6.02 7.71 19.18
C GLU A 119 -5.44 8.58 18.04
N VAL A 120 -5.29 8.01 16.85
CA VAL A 120 -4.80 8.75 15.66
C VAL A 120 -5.92 9.56 15.01
N ILE A 121 -7.16 9.11 15.19
CA ILE A 121 -8.33 9.60 14.45
C ILE A 121 -9.28 10.41 15.33
N SER A 122 -8.94 10.58 16.59
CA SER A 122 -9.81 11.21 17.58
C SER A 122 -10.06 12.71 17.38
N GLU A 123 -9.45 13.30 16.36
CA GLU A 123 -9.68 14.71 16.02
C GLU A 123 -10.55 14.85 14.77
#